data_b2d16dd3dc22fc430e64d8c4c8e7c76f
#
_entry.id   b2d16dd3dc22fc430e64d8c4c8e7c76f
#
_cell.length_a   1.000
_cell.length_b   1.000
_cell.length_c   1.000
_cell.angle_alpha   90.00
_cell.angle_beta   90.00
_cell.angle_gamma   90.00
#
_symmetry.space_group_name_H-M   'P 1'
#
loop_
_entity.id
_entity.type
_entity.pdbx_description
1 polymer ?
#
loop_
_entity_poly.entity_id
_entity_poly.type
_entity_poly.pdbx_seq_one_letter_code
_entity_poly.pdbx_strand_id
1 'polypeptide(L)'
;MCRLLGYSSQTLTTFGEVVGDNFDQFVKLADDHCDGWGIATSEGKSADLYKEPVAATKSDNFKQQLESHKSSSALLHLRWATTGMAINENNT
;
A
#
# COMPACT_ATOMS: atom_id res chain seq x y z
N MET A 1 -8.41 -11.67 -5.61
CA MET A 1 -7.82 -10.74 -6.60
C MET A 1 -7.31 -9.50 -5.88
N CYS A 2 -6.21 -8.94 -6.32
CA CYS A 2 -5.54 -7.84 -5.63
C CYS A 2 -5.25 -6.67 -6.56
N ARG A 3 -4.92 -5.53 -5.98
CA ARG A 3 -4.45 -4.36 -6.75
C ARG A 3 -3.06 -3.99 -6.27
N LEU A 4 -2.21 -3.66 -7.21
CA LEU A 4 -0.81 -3.33 -6.96
C LEU A 4 -0.47 -2.02 -7.67
N LEU A 5 0.20 -1.12 -6.96
CA LEU A 5 0.70 0.14 -7.50
C LEU A 5 2.16 0.29 -7.08
N GLY A 6 3.01 0.63 -8.03
CA GLY A 6 4.42 0.81 -7.75
C GLY A 6 4.98 2.06 -8.40
N TYR A 7 6.06 2.60 -7.84
CA TYR A 7 6.81 3.67 -8.46
C TYR A 7 8.30 3.52 -8.23
N SER A 8 9.08 4.14 -9.10
CA SER A 8 10.52 4.32 -8.96
C SER A 8 10.84 5.77 -9.33
N SER A 9 11.64 6.43 -8.50
CA SER A 9 11.97 7.85 -8.68
C SER A 9 13.45 8.09 -8.39
N GLN A 10 14.01 9.15 -8.98
CA GLN A 10 15.36 9.58 -8.70
C GLN A 10 15.47 10.36 -7.38
N THR A 11 14.34 10.82 -6.85
CA THR A 11 14.27 11.58 -5.60
C THR A 11 13.34 10.88 -4.62
N LEU A 12 13.48 11.22 -3.34
CA LEU A 12 12.55 10.71 -2.31
C LEU A 12 11.19 11.36 -2.52
N THR A 13 10.15 10.52 -2.60
CA THR A 13 8.80 10.98 -2.86
C THR A 13 7.77 10.05 -2.22
N THR A 14 6.49 10.36 -2.36
CA THR A 14 5.37 9.58 -1.85
C THR A 14 4.46 9.17 -3.01
N PHE A 15 3.56 8.19 -2.76
CA PHE A 15 2.54 7.82 -3.74
C PHE A 15 1.68 9.00 -4.16
N GLY A 16 1.27 9.84 -3.19
CA GLY A 16 0.44 11.00 -3.49
C GLY A 16 1.11 12.00 -4.42
N GLU A 17 2.41 12.23 -4.25
CA GLU A 17 3.18 13.14 -5.11
C GLU A 17 3.37 12.58 -6.52
N VAL A 18 3.60 11.27 -6.64
CA VAL A 18 3.85 10.62 -7.93
C VAL A 18 2.56 10.46 -8.74
N VAL A 19 1.50 9.99 -8.12
CA VAL A 19 0.23 9.67 -8.80
C VAL A 19 -0.66 10.90 -8.93
N GLY A 20 -0.57 11.83 -7.97
CA GLY A 20 -1.38 13.03 -7.96
C GLY A 20 -2.84 12.77 -7.63
N ASP A 21 -3.74 13.47 -8.30
CA ASP A 21 -5.18 13.46 -7.99
C ASP A 21 -5.85 12.08 -8.14
N ASN A 22 -5.27 11.20 -8.94
CA ASN A 22 -5.82 9.86 -9.16
C ASN A 22 -5.52 8.88 -8.02
N PHE A 23 -4.65 9.26 -7.08
CA PHE A 23 -4.28 8.37 -5.99
C PHE A 23 -5.47 8.02 -5.08
N ASP A 24 -6.33 9.01 -4.79
CA ASP A 24 -7.51 8.77 -3.97
C ASP A 24 -8.46 7.75 -4.60
N GLN A 25 -8.57 7.75 -5.93
CA GLN A 25 -9.36 6.77 -6.66
C GLN A 25 -8.78 5.37 -6.53
N PHE A 26 -7.46 5.24 -6.56
CA PHE A 26 -6.82 3.95 -6.32
C PHE A 26 -7.09 3.45 -4.89
N VAL A 27 -6.94 4.32 -3.89
CA VAL A 27 -7.19 3.96 -2.48
C VAL A 27 -8.63 3.53 -2.25
N LYS A 28 -9.60 4.13 -2.95
CA LYS A 28 -11.01 3.73 -2.86
C LYS A 28 -11.26 2.29 -3.27
N LEU A 29 -10.38 1.68 -4.05
CA LEU A 29 -10.45 0.25 -4.37
C LEU A 29 -10.34 -0.62 -3.11
N ALA A 30 -9.83 -0.07 -2.01
CA ALA A 30 -9.82 -0.77 -0.73
C ALA A 30 -11.22 -1.04 -0.17
N ASP A 31 -12.24 -0.35 -0.65
CA ASP A 31 -13.63 -0.65 -0.28
C ASP A 31 -14.07 -1.99 -0.85
N ASP A 32 -13.56 -2.35 -2.04
CA ASP A 32 -13.80 -3.65 -2.68
C ASP A 32 -12.71 -4.66 -2.31
N HIS A 33 -11.46 -4.19 -2.15
CA HIS A 33 -10.30 -5.01 -1.80
C HIS A 33 -9.94 -4.76 -0.32
N CYS A 34 -10.81 -5.25 0.58
CA CYS A 34 -10.82 -4.87 1.99
C CYS A 34 -10.16 -5.90 2.93
N ASP A 35 -9.49 -6.91 2.39
CA ASP A 35 -8.94 -8.01 3.19
C ASP A 35 -7.51 -7.77 3.67
N GLY A 36 -6.95 -6.61 3.35
CA GLY A 36 -5.63 -6.23 3.82
C GLY A 36 -4.95 -5.21 2.90
N TRP A 37 -3.83 -4.69 3.37
CA TRP A 37 -2.98 -3.79 2.61
C TRP A 37 -1.52 -4.06 2.95
N GLY A 38 -0.63 -3.67 2.06
CA GLY A 38 0.80 -3.71 2.31
C GLY A 38 1.50 -2.57 1.59
N ILE A 39 2.51 -2.01 2.23
CA ILE A 39 3.39 -0.99 1.66
C ILE A 39 4.83 -1.45 1.84
N ALA A 40 5.56 -1.57 0.74
CA ALA A 40 6.99 -1.84 0.76
C ALA A 40 7.71 -0.63 0.19
N THR A 41 8.71 -0.14 0.90
CA THR A 41 9.49 1.02 0.47
C THR A 41 10.97 0.64 0.43
N SER A 42 11.70 1.25 -0.48
CA SER A 42 13.14 1.05 -0.61
C SER A 42 13.85 2.38 -0.75
N GLU A 43 14.94 2.52 0.00
CA GLU A 43 15.82 3.67 -0.08
C GLU A 43 17.26 3.16 -0.01
N GLY A 44 17.99 3.25 -1.13
CA GLY A 44 19.34 2.70 -1.21
C GLY A 44 19.37 1.21 -0.97
N LYS A 45 20.03 0.78 0.11
CA LYS A 45 20.15 -0.64 0.48
C LYS A 45 19.13 -1.08 1.52
N SER A 46 18.30 -0.16 2.02
CA SER A 46 17.29 -0.43 3.04
C SER A 46 15.94 -0.67 2.39
N ALA A 47 15.18 -1.60 2.95
CA ALA A 47 13.80 -1.84 2.56
C ALA A 47 12.94 -2.00 3.81
N ASP A 48 11.76 -1.38 3.80
CA ASP A 48 10.80 -1.48 4.87
C ASP A 48 9.49 -2.06 4.34
N LEU A 49 8.83 -2.85 5.17
CA LEU A 49 7.55 -3.47 4.82
C LEU A 49 6.57 -3.25 5.97
N TYR A 50 5.40 -2.72 5.62
CA TYR A 50 4.28 -2.53 6.55
C TYR A 50 3.05 -3.19 5.95
N LYS A 51 2.32 -3.98 6.73
CA LYS A 51 1.09 -4.61 6.25
C LYS A 51 0.15 -4.91 7.40
N GLU A 52 -1.15 -4.89 7.10
CA GLU A 52 -2.21 -5.21 8.04
C GLU A 52 -3.33 -5.97 7.32
N PRO A 53 -3.99 -6.92 8.00
CA PRO A 53 -5.11 -7.66 7.41
C PRO A 53 -6.46 -6.94 7.59
N VAL A 54 -6.48 -5.63 7.38
CA VAL A 54 -7.67 -4.79 7.48
C VAL A 54 -7.76 -3.89 6.24
N ALA A 55 -8.95 -3.38 5.95
CA ALA A 55 -9.13 -2.47 4.83
C ALA A 55 -8.27 -1.21 5.00
N ALA A 56 -7.59 -0.80 3.93
CA ALA A 56 -6.73 0.39 3.96
C ALA A 56 -7.50 1.65 4.37
N THR A 57 -8.73 1.79 3.91
CA THR A 57 -9.58 2.95 4.25
C THR A 57 -9.98 3.00 5.72
N LYS A 58 -9.84 1.90 6.45
CA LYS A 58 -10.15 1.80 7.89
C LYS A 58 -8.92 1.76 8.77
N SER A 59 -7.73 1.89 8.18
CA SER A 59 -6.46 1.79 8.91
C SER A 59 -5.83 3.16 9.08
N ASP A 60 -5.69 3.60 10.33
CA ASP A 60 -4.95 4.84 10.64
C ASP A 60 -3.46 4.66 10.32
N ASN A 61 -2.94 3.45 10.53
CA ASN A 61 -1.55 3.13 10.22
C ASN A 61 -1.25 3.24 8.72
N PHE A 62 -2.20 2.85 7.88
CA PHE A 62 -2.08 3.01 6.43
C PHE A 62 -1.85 4.47 6.04
N LYS A 63 -2.68 5.37 6.56
CA LYS A 63 -2.54 6.82 6.30
C LYS A 63 -1.20 7.34 6.82
N GLN A 64 -0.83 6.93 8.02
CA GLN A 64 0.42 7.37 8.63
C GLN A 64 1.62 6.93 7.81
N GLN A 65 1.65 5.69 7.33
CA GLN A 65 2.75 5.19 6.53
C GLN A 65 2.84 5.88 5.16
N LEU A 66 1.70 6.17 4.54
CA LEU A 66 1.68 6.90 3.26
C LEU A 66 2.26 8.31 3.38
N GLU A 67 1.95 9.00 4.47
CA GLU A 67 2.33 10.41 4.66
C GLU A 67 3.73 10.57 5.24
N SER A 68 4.17 9.62 6.08
CA SER A 68 5.41 9.73 6.84
C SER A 68 6.63 9.22 6.09
N HIS A 69 6.45 8.31 5.14
CA HIS A 69 7.57 7.66 4.46
C HIS A 69 7.74 8.15 3.03
N LYS A 70 8.82 8.91 2.81
CA LYS A 70 9.29 9.20 1.47
C LYS A 70 10.33 8.15 1.08
N SER A 71 10.27 7.68 -0.15
CA SER A 71 11.20 6.68 -0.65
C SER A 71 11.47 6.89 -2.14
N SER A 72 12.56 6.30 -2.63
CA SER A 72 12.89 6.35 -4.05
C SER A 72 12.13 5.31 -4.85
N SER A 73 11.68 4.23 -4.21
CA SER A 73 10.79 3.26 -4.84
C SER A 73 9.86 2.64 -3.80
N ALA A 74 8.66 2.29 -4.22
CA ALA A 74 7.66 1.72 -3.32
C ALA A 74 6.64 0.88 -4.07
N LEU A 75 6.04 -0.06 -3.36
CA LEU A 75 4.91 -0.86 -3.81
C LEU A 75 3.78 -0.73 -2.80
N LEU A 76 2.56 -0.55 -3.30
CA LEU A 76 1.34 -0.55 -2.50
C LEU A 76 0.44 -1.67 -2.99
N HIS A 77 -0.02 -2.51 -2.08
CA HIS A 77 -0.85 -3.66 -2.36
C HIS A 77 -2.16 -3.56 -1.59
N LEU A 78 -3.28 -3.71 -2.30
CA LEU A 78 -4.62 -3.82 -1.71
C LEU A 78 -5.11 -5.24 -1.97
N ARG A 79 -5.41 -5.96 -0.90
CA ARG A 79 -5.74 -7.37 -0.99
C ARG A 79 -7.24 -7.63 -1.02
N TRP A 80 -7.65 -8.56 -1.87
CA TRP A 80 -8.93 -9.21 -1.83
C TRP A 80 -8.70 -10.72 -1.75
N ALA A 81 -8.97 -11.32 -0.58
CA ALA A 81 -8.70 -12.73 -0.35
C ALA A 81 -9.55 -13.62 -1.26
N THR A 82 -8.93 -14.69 -1.76
CA THR A 82 -9.65 -15.74 -2.46
C THR A 82 -10.53 -16.49 -1.47
N THR A 83 -11.70 -16.94 -1.90
CA THR A 83 -12.62 -17.72 -1.07
C THR A 83 -11.90 -18.90 -0.41
N GLY A 84 -12.01 -18.99 0.91
CA GLY A 84 -11.36 -20.04 1.70
C GLY A 84 -9.96 -19.71 2.20
N MET A 85 -9.36 -18.58 1.79
CA MET A 85 -8.07 -18.15 2.31
C MET A 85 -8.23 -17.38 3.63
N ALA A 86 -7.28 -17.58 4.54
CA ALA A 86 -7.26 -16.83 5.80
C ALA A 86 -6.95 -15.35 5.55
N ILE A 87 -7.58 -14.49 6.34
CA ILE A 87 -7.30 -13.04 6.35
C ILE A 87 -6.37 -12.77 7.52
N ASN A 88 -5.05 -12.73 7.25
CA ASN A 88 -4.03 -12.47 8.25
C ASN A 88 -2.81 -11.81 7.60
N GLU A 89 -1.83 -11.39 8.43
CA GLU A 89 -0.63 -10.72 7.94
C GLU A 89 0.18 -11.55 6.96
N ASN A 90 0.27 -12.85 7.21
CA ASN A 90 1.11 -13.73 6.38
C ASN A 90 0.59 -13.84 4.95
N ASN A 91 -0.71 -13.66 4.77
CA ASN A 91 -1.37 -13.73 3.47
C ASN A 91 -1.67 -12.36 2.85
N THR A 92 -1.19 -11.30 3.46
CA THR A 92 -1.46 -9.93 3.01
C THR A 92 -0.39 -9.36 2.08
#